data_49647ccd3b886229b7ba1d4b680a597a
#
_entry.id   49647ccd3b886229b7ba1d4b680a597a
#
_cell.length_a   1.000
_cell.length_b   1.000
_cell.length_c   1.000
_cell.angle_alpha   90.00
_cell.angle_beta   90.00
_cell.angle_gamma   90.00
#
_symmetry.space_group_name_H-M   'P 1'
#
loop_
_entity.id
_entity.type
_entity.pdbx_description
1 polymer ?
#
loop_
_entity_poly.entity_id
_entity_poly.type
_entity_poly.pdbx_seq_one_letter_code
_entity_poly.pdbx_strand_id
1 'polypeptide(L)'
;MLKGPKKVLRTMPRPSASWNSSRQHRGQSGVALVSMLLLVALATVLAAAIVQEQQLVIRAAVTHLDRGQARQYALGGEELARQILHEDYLDGPEKDYLGEDWAAKNLSYDFELGGVNLEIIDLQASFNINALSKGNPRRSSSRAFFSNLIGALFLDSGSVELFEDWIDEDSELRSSGKEDFEYLSLEPPYRASNSLLSDVSEAALFLDAESFRVLRPYLVSIPSPSSLLNVNTMRAPIIQMLNNELTLEAAESIVLFRDSEEGFDTVEEFLQTPELAGLRIPRQLLGIDSNFFEIRVIARYREQFGYLRSILYRDPTDGEILILRRDFSKIFNTLPQSFPYGADAGE
;
A
#
# COMPACT_ATOMS: atom_id res chain seq x y z
N MET A 1 21.55 -74.68 -83.13
CA MET A 1 21.19 -76.10 -83.34
C MET A 1 20.02 -76.46 -82.40
N LEU A 2 19.03 -77.11 -83.07
CA LEU A 2 17.90 -77.89 -82.53
C LEU A 2 16.71 -77.05 -81.98
N LYS A 3 15.74 -76.80 -82.75
CA LYS A 3 14.54 -77.47 -83.24
C LYS A 3 13.62 -78.04 -82.13
N GLY A 4 12.48 -77.41 -81.96
CA GLY A 4 11.06 -77.64 -81.94
C GLY A 4 10.52 -78.64 -80.91
N PRO A 5 9.20 -78.82 -80.77
CA PRO A 5 8.14 -78.61 -81.75
C PRO A 5 6.86 -77.91 -81.23
N LYS A 6 6.03 -77.54 -82.18
CA LYS A 6 4.65 -77.04 -82.12
C LYS A 6 3.70 -78.06 -81.46
N LYS A 7 2.71 -77.61 -80.65
CA LYS A 7 1.43 -78.27 -80.49
C LYS A 7 0.30 -77.25 -80.25
N VAL A 8 -0.44 -77.09 -81.24
CA VAL A 8 -1.91 -77.32 -81.50
C VAL A 8 -2.84 -76.72 -80.45
N LEU A 9 -3.59 -75.74 -80.97
CA LEU A 9 -4.84 -75.20 -80.36
C LEU A 9 -5.90 -76.26 -80.16
N ARG A 10 -6.52 -76.11 -78.99
CA ARG A 10 -7.91 -76.66 -78.79
C ARG A 10 -8.79 -75.61 -78.16
N THR A 11 -9.68 -75.09 -78.96
CA THR A 11 -10.80 -74.22 -78.59
C THR A 11 -11.79 -74.93 -77.74
N MET A 12 -12.20 -74.37 -76.62
CA MET A 12 -13.35 -74.78 -75.89
C MET A 12 -14.26 -73.57 -75.65
N PRO A 13 -15.57 -73.73 -75.57
CA PRO A 13 -16.54 -72.65 -75.67
C PRO A 13 -16.74 -71.91 -74.37
N ARG A 14 -16.96 -70.59 -74.46
CA ARG A 14 -17.32 -69.73 -73.33
C ARG A 14 -18.75 -70.04 -72.82
N PRO A 15 -18.99 -70.18 -71.51
CA PRO A 15 -20.31 -70.01 -70.94
C PRO A 15 -20.61 -68.53 -70.74
N SER A 16 -21.65 -68.06 -71.27
CA SER A 16 -22.25 -66.73 -71.00
C SER A 16 -22.87 -66.74 -69.61
N ALA A 17 -22.23 -66.11 -68.64
CA ALA A 17 -22.88 -65.80 -67.37
C ALA A 17 -23.18 -64.29 -67.31
N SER A 18 -24.43 -63.99 -67.54
CA SER A 18 -25.03 -62.67 -67.27
C SER A 18 -25.09 -62.46 -65.79
N TRP A 19 -24.14 -61.67 -65.28
CA TRP A 19 -24.23 -61.17 -63.92
C TRP A 19 -25.02 -59.86 -63.94
N ASN A 20 -26.31 -60.00 -63.62
CA ASN A 20 -27.22 -58.93 -63.33
C ASN A 20 -26.97 -58.52 -61.86
N SER A 21 -26.03 -57.62 -61.62
CA SER A 21 -25.83 -56.98 -60.30
C SER A 21 -26.45 -55.60 -60.29
N SER A 22 -27.75 -55.55 -60.29
CA SER A 22 -28.50 -54.35 -59.85
C SER A 22 -28.34 -54.24 -58.30
N ARG A 23 -27.16 -53.80 -57.84
CA ARG A 23 -27.04 -53.30 -56.47
C ARG A 23 -27.74 -51.97 -56.40
N GLN A 24 -28.96 -52.02 -55.86
CA GLN A 24 -29.66 -50.83 -55.35
C GLN A 24 -28.79 -50.13 -54.30
N HIS A 25 -28.05 -49.09 -54.69
CA HIS A 25 -27.51 -48.09 -53.79
C HIS A 25 -28.58 -47.05 -53.54
N ARG A 26 -29.67 -47.46 -52.92
CA ARG A 26 -30.70 -46.56 -52.34
C ARG A 26 -30.61 -46.64 -50.83
N GLY A 27 -30.03 -45.57 -50.19
CA GLY A 27 -30.16 -45.40 -48.75
C GLY A 27 -28.97 -44.81 -47.97
N GLN A 28 -27.79 -44.66 -48.55
CA GLN A 28 -26.60 -44.20 -47.81
C GLN A 28 -26.29 -42.69 -47.94
N SER A 29 -26.82 -41.98 -48.89
CA SER A 29 -26.53 -40.56 -49.12
C SER A 29 -27.14 -39.64 -48.06
N GLY A 30 -28.27 -39.98 -47.45
CA GLY A 30 -28.92 -39.21 -46.39
C GLY A 30 -28.14 -39.29 -45.06
N VAL A 31 -27.66 -40.48 -44.71
CA VAL A 31 -26.87 -40.70 -43.45
C VAL A 31 -25.53 -39.99 -43.55
N ALA A 32 -24.85 -40.04 -44.70
CA ALA A 32 -23.58 -39.34 -44.89
C ALA A 32 -23.74 -37.81 -44.77
N LEU A 33 -24.80 -37.23 -45.29
CA LEU A 33 -25.08 -35.79 -45.16
C LEU A 33 -25.33 -35.40 -43.70
N VAL A 34 -26.11 -36.16 -42.96
CA VAL A 34 -26.39 -35.91 -41.53
C VAL A 34 -25.13 -36.05 -40.71
N SER A 35 -24.29 -37.08 -40.97
CA SER A 35 -23.01 -37.25 -40.30
C SER A 35 -22.05 -36.10 -40.56
N MET A 36 -21.98 -35.60 -41.81
CA MET A 36 -21.16 -34.42 -42.15
C MET A 36 -21.66 -33.16 -41.45
N LEU A 37 -22.98 -32.92 -41.41
CA LEU A 37 -23.56 -31.78 -40.70
C LEU A 37 -23.29 -31.87 -39.19
N LEU A 38 -23.37 -33.06 -38.60
CA LEU A 38 -23.05 -33.27 -37.20
C LEU A 38 -21.56 -32.99 -36.89
N LEU A 39 -20.65 -33.47 -37.74
CA LEU A 39 -19.22 -33.20 -37.61
C LEU A 39 -18.89 -31.70 -37.74
N VAL A 40 -19.51 -31.01 -38.71
CA VAL A 40 -19.36 -29.57 -38.88
C VAL A 40 -19.93 -28.82 -37.65
N ALA A 41 -21.12 -29.21 -37.18
CA ALA A 41 -21.68 -28.59 -35.97
C ALA A 41 -20.80 -28.82 -34.75
N LEU A 42 -20.26 -30.02 -34.55
CA LEU A 42 -19.31 -30.32 -33.46
C LEU A 42 -18.03 -29.49 -33.58
N ALA A 43 -17.46 -29.43 -34.78
CA ALA A 43 -16.25 -28.66 -35.06
C ALA A 43 -16.46 -27.16 -34.81
N THR A 44 -17.61 -26.60 -35.17
CA THR A 44 -17.93 -25.18 -34.91
C THR A 44 -18.09 -24.89 -33.42
N VAL A 45 -18.75 -25.81 -32.67
CA VAL A 45 -18.87 -25.66 -31.20
C VAL A 45 -17.52 -25.71 -30.54
N LEU A 46 -16.66 -26.66 -30.93
CA LEU A 46 -15.28 -26.75 -30.39
C LEU A 46 -14.44 -25.51 -30.75
N ALA A 47 -14.52 -25.03 -31.99
CA ALA A 47 -13.85 -23.82 -32.42
C ALA A 47 -14.33 -22.59 -31.62
N ALA A 48 -15.64 -22.45 -31.42
CA ALA A 48 -16.19 -21.37 -30.59
C ALA A 48 -15.72 -21.44 -29.14
N ALA A 49 -15.66 -22.64 -28.55
CA ALA A 49 -15.17 -22.84 -27.19
C ALA A 49 -13.66 -22.44 -27.07
N ILE A 50 -12.83 -22.84 -28.03
CA ILE A 50 -11.41 -22.47 -28.06
C ILE A 50 -11.25 -20.94 -28.18
N VAL A 51 -12.02 -20.30 -29.05
CA VAL A 51 -11.96 -18.83 -29.22
C VAL A 51 -12.37 -18.12 -27.94
N GLN A 52 -13.42 -18.59 -27.25
CA GLN A 52 -13.83 -18.02 -25.96
C GLN A 52 -12.74 -18.17 -24.89
N GLU A 53 -12.13 -19.34 -24.79
CA GLU A 53 -11.01 -19.57 -23.84
C GLU A 53 -9.81 -18.66 -24.16
N GLN A 54 -9.43 -18.54 -25.43
CA GLN A 54 -8.37 -17.63 -25.86
C GLN A 54 -8.67 -16.18 -25.51
N GLN A 55 -9.92 -15.71 -25.70
CA GLN A 55 -10.32 -14.35 -25.33
C GLN A 55 -10.18 -14.09 -23.83
N LEU A 56 -10.54 -15.06 -22.97
CA LEU A 56 -10.36 -14.95 -21.52
C LEU A 56 -8.88 -14.85 -21.14
N VAL A 57 -8.03 -15.69 -21.73
CA VAL A 57 -6.58 -15.66 -21.51
C VAL A 57 -5.97 -14.32 -21.94
N ILE A 58 -6.37 -13.81 -23.12
CA ILE A 58 -5.88 -12.51 -23.63
C ILE A 58 -6.32 -11.38 -22.68
N ARG A 59 -7.60 -11.34 -22.26
CA ARG A 59 -8.10 -10.32 -21.32
C ARG A 59 -7.36 -10.39 -20.00
N ALA A 60 -7.15 -11.58 -19.46
CA ALA A 60 -6.38 -11.77 -18.23
C ALA A 60 -4.93 -11.27 -18.37
N ALA A 61 -4.28 -11.57 -19.50
CA ALA A 61 -2.94 -11.11 -19.79
C ALA A 61 -2.85 -9.57 -19.91
N VAL A 62 -3.80 -8.94 -20.62
CA VAL A 62 -3.88 -7.48 -20.73
C VAL A 62 -4.09 -6.85 -19.36
N THR A 63 -5.04 -7.37 -18.57
CA THR A 63 -5.28 -6.85 -17.20
C THR A 63 -4.04 -6.98 -16.32
N HIS A 64 -3.30 -8.08 -16.44
CA HIS A 64 -2.06 -8.28 -15.68
C HIS A 64 -0.97 -7.27 -16.08
N LEU A 65 -0.80 -7.03 -17.38
CA LEU A 65 0.13 -6.03 -17.90
C LEU A 65 -0.26 -4.62 -17.47
N ASP A 66 -1.54 -4.27 -17.58
CA ASP A 66 -2.04 -2.94 -17.19
C ASP A 66 -1.87 -2.69 -15.68
N ARG A 67 -2.06 -3.71 -14.83
CA ARG A 67 -1.73 -3.64 -13.38
C ARG A 67 -0.25 -3.44 -13.15
N GLY A 68 0.59 -4.11 -13.92
CA GLY A 68 2.04 -3.91 -13.88
C GLY A 68 2.41 -2.46 -14.21
N GLN A 69 1.80 -1.88 -15.24
CA GLN A 69 2.00 -0.47 -15.63
C GLN A 69 1.49 0.51 -14.55
N ALA A 70 0.30 0.27 -13.98
CA ALA A 70 -0.20 1.08 -12.88
C ALA A 70 0.75 1.08 -11.68
N ARG A 71 1.38 -0.07 -11.38
CA ARG A 71 2.42 -0.15 -10.36
C ARG A 71 3.69 0.66 -10.72
N GLN A 72 4.10 0.66 -11.98
CA GLN A 72 5.22 1.50 -12.44
C GLN A 72 4.89 2.98 -12.34
N TYR A 73 3.65 3.38 -12.63
CA TYR A 73 3.19 4.75 -12.43
C TYR A 73 3.22 5.14 -10.94
N ALA A 74 2.85 4.23 -10.04
CA ALA A 74 2.95 4.48 -8.60
C ALA A 74 4.41 4.69 -8.14
N LEU A 75 5.35 3.92 -8.69
CA LEU A 75 6.79 4.16 -8.45
C LEU A 75 7.27 5.49 -9.05
N GLY A 76 6.73 5.89 -10.20
CA GLY A 76 6.96 7.23 -10.76
C GLY A 76 6.46 8.35 -9.85
N GLY A 77 5.30 8.16 -9.20
CA GLY A 77 4.78 9.09 -8.19
C GLY A 77 5.67 9.18 -6.94
N GLU A 78 6.26 8.07 -6.51
CA GLU A 78 7.26 8.08 -5.43
C GLU A 78 8.49 8.91 -5.81
N GLU A 79 8.97 8.76 -7.05
CA GLU A 79 10.13 9.53 -7.50
C GLU A 79 9.84 11.03 -7.60
N LEU A 80 8.63 11.41 -8.04
CA LEU A 80 8.18 12.80 -8.01
C LEU A 80 8.16 13.36 -6.58
N ALA A 81 7.64 12.60 -5.63
CA ALA A 81 7.62 13.02 -4.23
C ALA A 81 9.03 13.17 -3.64
N ARG A 82 9.95 12.28 -4.01
CA ARG A 82 11.38 12.40 -3.62
C ARG A 82 12.01 13.67 -4.17
N GLN A 83 11.72 13.99 -5.42
CA GLN A 83 12.22 15.22 -6.05
C GLN A 83 11.65 16.45 -5.34
N ILE A 84 10.35 16.49 -5.05
CA ILE A 84 9.71 17.60 -4.33
C ILE A 84 10.37 17.79 -2.95
N LEU A 85 10.55 16.72 -2.16
CA LEU A 85 11.19 16.82 -0.85
C LEU A 85 12.67 17.21 -0.91
N HIS A 86 13.36 16.86 -1.98
CA HIS A 86 14.76 17.28 -2.15
C HIS A 86 14.86 18.74 -2.60
N GLU A 87 13.99 19.19 -3.49
CA GLU A 87 13.93 20.62 -3.92
C GLU A 87 13.56 21.51 -2.72
N ASP A 88 12.58 21.11 -1.91
CA ASP A 88 12.19 21.77 -0.69
C ASP A 88 13.37 21.94 0.28
N TYR A 89 14.15 20.86 0.51
CA TYR A 89 15.36 20.95 1.32
C TYR A 89 16.39 21.96 0.76
N LEU A 90 16.53 22.05 -0.55
CA LEU A 90 17.47 23.01 -1.17
C LEU A 90 16.99 24.46 -1.04
N ASP A 91 15.68 24.68 -1.01
CA ASP A 91 15.09 26.01 -0.89
C ASP A 91 15.08 26.53 0.56
N GLY A 92 14.94 25.63 1.57
CA GLY A 92 14.89 26.02 2.97
C GLY A 92 15.07 24.86 3.96
N PRO A 93 16.33 24.39 4.20
CA PRO A 93 16.58 23.20 5.02
C PRO A 93 16.32 23.39 6.52
N GLU A 94 15.96 24.59 6.95
CA GLU A 94 15.96 24.99 8.36
C GLU A 94 14.66 24.67 9.08
N LYS A 95 13.53 24.61 8.34
CA LYS A 95 12.20 24.28 8.89
C LYS A 95 11.33 23.62 7.84
N ASP A 96 10.41 22.76 8.30
CA ASP A 96 9.35 22.17 7.49
C ASP A 96 7.98 22.58 8.05
N TYR A 97 7.07 23.08 7.22
CA TYR A 97 5.73 23.51 7.61
C TYR A 97 4.67 23.19 6.55
N LEU A 98 3.39 23.25 6.94
CA LEU A 98 2.29 22.81 6.07
C LEU A 98 1.94 23.77 4.91
N GLY A 99 2.60 24.93 4.80
CA GLY A 99 2.45 25.87 3.69
C GLY A 99 3.39 25.63 2.52
N GLU A 100 4.35 24.70 2.64
CA GLU A 100 5.32 24.37 1.61
C GLU A 100 4.73 23.48 0.51
N ASP A 101 5.37 23.46 -0.65
CA ASP A 101 4.90 22.74 -1.83
C ASP A 101 4.76 21.25 -1.61
N TRP A 102 5.64 20.64 -0.79
CA TRP A 102 5.53 19.22 -0.46
C TRP A 102 4.25 18.89 0.31
N ALA A 103 3.75 19.80 1.14
CA ALA A 103 2.55 19.61 1.94
C ALA A 103 1.25 19.90 1.19
N ALA A 104 1.35 20.30 -0.09
CA ALA A 104 0.20 20.60 -0.92
C ALA A 104 -0.76 19.40 -1.01
N LYS A 105 -2.04 19.66 -0.80
CA LYS A 105 -3.07 18.65 -0.93
C LYS A 105 -3.32 18.34 -2.40
N ASN A 106 -3.42 17.06 -2.75
CA ASN A 106 -3.76 16.57 -4.09
C ASN A 106 -2.71 16.91 -5.17
N LEU A 107 -1.47 16.57 -4.93
CA LEU A 107 -0.45 16.58 -5.97
C LEU A 107 -0.85 15.56 -7.05
N SER A 108 -1.25 16.05 -8.22
CA SER A 108 -1.80 15.25 -9.31
C SER A 108 -1.03 15.51 -10.60
N TYR A 109 -0.62 14.42 -11.25
CA TYR A 109 0.11 14.46 -12.51
C TYR A 109 -0.56 13.53 -13.52
N ASP A 110 -0.91 14.09 -14.68
CA ASP A 110 -1.57 13.36 -15.76
C ASP A 110 -0.56 12.85 -16.79
N PHE A 111 -0.78 11.63 -17.26
CA PHE A 111 -0.04 10.97 -18.34
C PHE A 111 -1.00 10.52 -19.43
N GLU A 112 -0.47 10.17 -20.61
CA GLU A 112 -1.28 9.82 -21.80
C GLU A 112 -2.36 8.75 -21.54
N LEU A 113 -2.05 7.74 -20.71
CA LEU A 113 -2.96 6.60 -20.43
C LEU A 113 -3.42 6.52 -18.97
N GLY A 114 -3.27 7.58 -18.21
CA GLY A 114 -3.63 7.60 -16.80
C GLY A 114 -3.02 8.77 -16.05
N GLY A 115 -2.63 8.54 -14.79
CA GLY A 115 -2.01 9.57 -13.97
C GLY A 115 -1.68 9.05 -12.58
N VAL A 116 -1.11 9.92 -11.76
CA VAL A 116 -0.81 9.66 -10.36
C VAL A 116 -1.37 10.78 -9.49
N ASN A 117 -1.94 10.41 -8.35
CA ASN A 117 -2.21 11.30 -7.24
C ASN A 117 -1.30 10.89 -6.09
N LEU A 118 -0.62 11.86 -5.51
CA LEU A 118 0.26 11.61 -4.39
C LEU A 118 -0.02 12.59 -3.25
N GLU A 119 0.29 12.15 -2.05
CA GLU A 119 0.25 12.89 -0.81
C GLU A 119 1.54 12.62 -0.06
N ILE A 120 2.17 13.67 0.44
CA ILE A 120 3.35 13.59 1.30
C ILE A 120 2.90 13.98 2.71
N ILE A 121 3.23 13.16 3.68
CA ILE A 121 2.81 13.32 5.08
C ILE A 121 4.06 13.32 5.95
N ASP A 122 4.21 14.35 6.76
CA ASP A 122 5.23 14.38 7.79
C ASP A 122 4.87 13.39 8.92
N LEU A 123 5.75 12.41 9.15
CA LEU A 123 5.56 11.46 10.24
C LEU A 123 5.87 12.08 11.60
N GLN A 124 6.68 13.13 11.65
CA GLN A 124 7.03 13.84 12.89
C GLN A 124 5.89 14.77 13.38
N ALA A 125 4.79 14.87 12.61
CA ALA A 125 3.55 15.49 13.04
C ALA A 125 2.77 14.66 14.09
N SER A 126 3.17 13.41 14.34
CA SER A 126 2.52 12.45 15.24
C SER A 126 3.52 11.80 16.17
N PHE A 127 3.04 11.18 17.26
CA PHE A 127 3.93 10.58 18.24
C PHE A 127 4.58 9.30 17.71
N ASN A 128 5.91 9.28 17.70
CA ASN A 128 6.67 8.08 17.39
C ASN A 128 6.65 7.11 18.57
N ILE A 129 5.93 5.99 18.42
CA ILE A 129 5.80 4.99 19.50
C ILE A 129 7.14 4.35 19.86
N ASN A 130 8.07 4.24 18.92
CA ASN A 130 9.42 3.75 19.17
C ASN A 130 10.26 4.67 20.10
N ALA A 131 9.77 5.89 20.36
CA ALA A 131 10.38 6.78 21.35
C ALA A 131 10.27 6.25 22.80
N LEU A 132 9.47 5.23 23.07
CA LEU A 132 9.41 4.52 24.35
C LEU A 132 10.59 3.54 24.57
N SER A 133 11.36 3.25 23.55
CA SER A 133 12.52 2.35 23.60
C SER A 133 13.57 2.80 24.62
N LYS A 134 14.24 1.84 25.26
CA LYS A 134 15.36 2.07 26.19
C LYS A 134 16.54 2.82 25.55
N GLY A 135 16.71 2.70 24.24
CA GLY A 135 17.75 3.42 23.48
C GLY A 135 17.49 4.91 23.29
N ASN A 136 16.30 5.43 23.62
CA ASN A 136 15.99 6.84 23.50
C ASN A 136 16.46 7.64 24.73
N PRO A 137 17.39 8.60 24.59
CA PRO A 137 17.84 9.45 25.70
C PRO A 137 16.71 10.31 26.31
N ARG A 138 15.62 10.53 25.54
CA ARG A 138 14.44 11.31 25.96
C ARG A 138 13.26 10.44 26.40
N ARG A 139 13.48 9.14 26.63
CA ARG A 139 12.44 8.15 26.94
C ARG A 139 11.50 8.60 28.05
N SER A 140 12.01 9.18 29.14
CA SER A 140 11.17 9.62 30.25
C SER A 140 10.13 10.69 29.84
N SER A 141 10.52 11.62 28.98
CA SER A 141 9.64 12.66 28.46
C SER A 141 8.67 12.10 27.43
N SER A 142 9.13 11.18 26.57
CA SER A 142 8.28 10.45 25.62
C SER A 142 7.24 9.62 26.33
N ARG A 143 7.61 8.94 27.42
CA ARG A 143 6.69 8.18 28.26
C ARG A 143 5.65 9.09 28.92
N ALA A 144 6.04 10.25 29.44
CA ALA A 144 5.11 11.22 30.02
C ALA A 144 4.12 11.75 28.97
N PHE A 145 4.60 12.11 27.77
CA PHE A 145 3.74 12.51 26.66
C PHE A 145 2.73 11.41 26.29
N PHE A 146 3.23 10.17 26.15
CA PHE A 146 2.36 9.04 25.80
C PHE A 146 1.34 8.72 26.89
N SER A 147 1.73 8.87 28.17
CA SER A 147 0.79 8.74 29.31
C SER A 147 -0.31 9.81 29.28
N ASN A 148 0.03 11.05 28.90
CA ASN A 148 -0.95 12.12 28.69
C ASN A 148 -1.93 11.77 27.56
N LEU A 149 -1.39 11.24 26.43
CA LEU A 149 -2.21 10.80 25.31
C LEU A 149 -3.19 9.68 25.73
N ILE A 150 -2.71 8.65 26.42
CA ILE A 150 -3.54 7.54 26.94
C ILE A 150 -4.63 8.07 27.87
N GLY A 151 -4.28 8.97 28.78
CA GLY A 151 -5.22 9.59 29.72
C GLY A 151 -6.29 10.45 29.02
N ALA A 152 -5.90 11.29 28.07
CA ALA A 152 -6.82 12.15 27.33
C ALA A 152 -7.79 11.37 26.42
N LEU A 153 -7.37 10.20 25.95
CA LEU A 153 -8.21 9.28 25.18
C LEU A 153 -9.04 8.33 26.07
N PHE A 154 -8.97 8.48 27.40
CA PHE A 154 -9.64 7.63 28.39
C PHE A 154 -9.33 6.13 28.24
N LEU A 155 -8.11 5.81 27.80
CA LEU A 155 -7.63 4.44 27.66
C LEU A 155 -7.01 3.95 28.97
N ASP A 156 -6.86 2.62 29.09
CA ASP A 156 -6.21 2.01 30.24
C ASP A 156 -4.74 2.47 30.33
N SER A 157 -4.33 2.96 31.49
CA SER A 157 -2.96 3.42 31.77
C SER A 157 -1.91 2.30 31.61
N GLY A 158 -2.30 1.04 31.78
CA GLY A 158 -1.47 -0.13 31.53
C GLY A 158 -1.04 -0.27 30.07
N SER A 159 -1.74 0.38 29.14
CA SER A 159 -1.35 0.39 27.73
C SER A 159 0.07 0.91 27.50
N VAL A 160 0.55 1.83 28.34
CA VAL A 160 1.94 2.32 28.26
C VAL A 160 2.95 1.18 28.45
N GLU A 161 2.71 0.35 29.46
CA GLU A 161 3.60 -0.78 29.78
C GLU A 161 3.50 -1.90 28.75
N LEU A 162 2.34 -2.10 28.12
CA LEU A 162 2.18 -3.04 26.99
C LEU A 162 3.08 -2.65 25.82
N PHE A 163 3.14 -1.37 25.46
CA PHE A 163 4.05 -0.90 24.41
C PHE A 163 5.52 -0.99 24.83
N GLU A 164 5.84 -0.69 26.09
CA GLU A 164 7.22 -0.76 26.58
C GLU A 164 7.74 -2.22 26.58
N ASP A 165 6.93 -3.22 27.01
CA ASP A 165 7.31 -4.63 26.97
C ASP A 165 7.39 -5.17 25.53
N TRP A 166 6.52 -4.69 24.63
CA TRP A 166 6.58 -5.09 23.24
C TRP A 166 7.85 -4.63 22.51
N ILE A 167 8.39 -3.45 22.91
CA ILE A 167 9.51 -2.78 22.22
C ILE A 167 10.87 -3.17 22.81
N ASP A 168 10.94 -3.43 24.11
CA ASP A 168 12.25 -3.64 24.74
C ASP A 168 12.83 -5.03 24.45
N GLU A 169 14.16 -5.15 24.63
CA GLU A 169 14.91 -6.36 24.24
C GLU A 169 14.94 -7.42 25.33
N ASP A 170 14.47 -7.11 26.53
CA ASP A 170 14.45 -8.08 27.63
C ASP A 170 13.10 -8.81 27.74
N SER A 171 12.94 -9.64 28.76
CA SER A 171 11.70 -10.39 29.06
C SER A 171 11.25 -10.11 30.49
N GLU A 172 11.54 -8.92 31.01
CA GLU A 172 11.16 -8.51 32.36
C GLU A 172 9.75 -7.91 32.33
N LEU A 173 8.77 -8.69 32.75
CA LEU A 173 7.36 -8.33 32.78
C LEU A 173 7.11 -7.11 33.67
N ARG A 174 6.55 -6.02 33.12
CA ARG A 174 6.02 -4.88 33.87
C ARG A 174 4.66 -5.22 34.50
N SER A 175 4.23 -4.38 35.43
CA SER A 175 3.01 -4.60 36.24
C SER A 175 1.75 -4.84 35.37
N SER A 176 1.60 -4.09 34.30
CA SER A 176 0.47 -4.18 33.35
C SER A 176 0.91 -4.60 31.95
N GLY A 177 2.17 -4.97 31.78
CA GLY A 177 2.75 -5.38 30.51
C GLY A 177 2.42 -6.83 30.16
N LYS A 178 2.99 -7.31 29.06
CA LYS A 178 2.91 -8.70 28.59
C LYS A 178 4.19 -9.11 27.89
N GLU A 179 4.59 -10.34 28.15
CA GLU A 179 5.77 -10.96 27.56
C GLU A 179 5.43 -12.27 26.85
N ASP A 180 6.45 -13.01 26.41
CA ASP A 180 6.30 -14.27 25.67
C ASP A 180 5.32 -15.26 26.31
N PHE A 181 5.28 -15.33 27.66
CA PHE A 181 4.42 -16.27 28.37
C PHE A 181 2.93 -16.00 28.09
N GLU A 182 2.50 -14.75 28.12
CA GLU A 182 1.14 -14.35 27.85
C GLU A 182 0.78 -14.56 26.39
N TYR A 183 1.66 -14.16 25.46
CA TYR A 183 1.40 -14.25 24.01
C TYR A 183 1.45 -15.69 23.50
N LEU A 184 2.26 -16.57 24.06
CA LEU A 184 2.30 -17.98 23.72
C LEU A 184 1.06 -18.75 24.20
N SER A 185 0.28 -18.18 25.13
CA SER A 185 -0.99 -18.76 25.60
C SER A 185 -2.19 -18.42 24.71
N LEU A 186 -2.01 -17.54 23.72
CA LEU A 186 -3.07 -17.11 22.78
C LEU A 186 -3.26 -18.14 21.65
N GLU A 187 -4.32 -17.97 20.88
CA GLU A 187 -4.61 -18.77 19.69
C GLU A 187 -4.85 -17.86 18.48
N PRO A 188 -3.98 -17.84 17.44
CA PRO A 188 -2.71 -18.57 17.38
C PRO A 188 -1.64 -18.02 18.35
N PRO A 189 -0.71 -18.86 18.83
CA PRO A 189 0.37 -18.40 19.69
C PRO A 189 1.41 -17.61 18.90
N TYR A 190 1.96 -16.56 19.51
CA TYR A 190 3.08 -15.77 18.96
C TYR A 190 3.96 -15.28 20.12
N ARG A 191 5.04 -14.57 19.82
CA ARG A 191 5.99 -14.02 20.79
C ARG A 191 5.92 -12.50 20.79
N ALA A 192 6.33 -11.88 21.89
CA ALA A 192 6.63 -10.45 21.91
C ALA A 192 7.67 -10.10 20.82
N SER A 193 7.60 -8.91 20.26
CA SER A 193 8.53 -8.48 19.22
C SER A 193 9.95 -8.28 19.77
N ASN A 194 10.08 -7.82 20.99
CA ASN A 194 11.32 -7.45 21.66
C ASN A 194 12.22 -6.59 20.73
N SER A 195 11.60 -5.72 19.96
CA SER A 195 12.24 -4.84 18.98
C SER A 195 11.34 -3.64 18.66
N LEU A 196 11.92 -2.61 18.05
CA LEU A 196 11.14 -1.45 17.58
C LEU A 196 10.00 -1.90 16.67
N LEU A 197 8.81 -1.30 16.82
CA LEU A 197 7.72 -1.53 15.91
C LEU A 197 8.12 -1.16 14.48
N SER A 198 7.89 -2.06 13.54
CA SER A 198 8.05 -1.76 12.12
C SER A 198 6.84 -1.01 11.55
N ASP A 199 5.64 -1.27 12.09
CA ASP A 199 4.40 -0.58 11.73
C ASP A 199 3.46 -0.47 12.93
N VAL A 200 2.72 0.63 13.03
CA VAL A 200 1.76 0.86 14.12
C VAL A 200 0.70 -0.25 14.19
N SER A 201 0.40 -0.92 13.07
CA SER A 201 -0.54 -2.02 13.04
C SER A 201 -0.15 -3.22 13.92
N GLU A 202 1.13 -3.36 14.30
CA GLU A 202 1.58 -4.38 15.26
C GLU A 202 0.88 -4.22 16.62
N ALA A 203 0.51 -2.99 16.99
CA ALA A 203 -0.22 -2.74 18.23
C ALA A 203 -1.58 -3.47 18.31
N ALA A 204 -2.17 -3.85 17.17
CA ALA A 204 -3.37 -4.69 17.13
C ALA A 204 -3.14 -6.12 17.61
N LEU A 205 -1.89 -6.55 17.79
CA LEU A 205 -1.57 -7.87 18.34
C LEU A 205 -1.71 -7.90 19.87
N PHE A 206 -1.54 -6.78 20.56
CA PHE A 206 -1.53 -6.73 22.02
C PHE A 206 -2.54 -5.77 22.64
N LEU A 207 -3.10 -4.84 21.87
CA LEU A 207 -4.21 -4.00 22.28
C LEU A 207 -5.55 -4.62 21.88
N ASP A 208 -6.61 -4.30 22.60
CA ASP A 208 -7.95 -4.57 22.12
C ASP A 208 -8.32 -3.66 20.93
N ALA A 209 -9.27 -4.12 20.11
CA ALA A 209 -9.61 -3.47 18.85
C ALA A 209 -10.11 -2.02 19.00
N GLU A 210 -10.80 -1.70 20.11
CA GLU A 210 -11.32 -0.36 20.35
C GLU A 210 -10.18 0.59 20.76
N SER A 211 -9.35 0.18 21.72
CA SER A 211 -8.16 0.94 22.13
C SER A 211 -7.22 1.19 20.93
N PHE A 212 -6.98 0.18 20.10
CA PHE A 212 -6.17 0.34 18.90
C PHE A 212 -6.79 1.34 17.91
N ARG A 213 -8.11 1.25 17.66
CA ARG A 213 -8.83 2.13 16.74
C ARG A 213 -8.75 3.60 17.18
N VAL A 214 -8.88 3.85 18.47
CA VAL A 214 -8.85 5.20 19.05
C VAL A 214 -7.43 5.77 19.04
N LEU A 215 -6.42 4.95 19.35
CA LEU A 215 -5.04 5.40 19.53
C LEU A 215 -4.28 5.57 18.20
N ARG A 216 -4.54 4.68 17.22
CA ARG A 216 -3.84 4.63 15.94
C ARG A 216 -3.66 5.97 15.22
N PRO A 217 -4.65 6.90 15.18
CA PRO A 217 -4.51 8.17 14.46
C PRO A 217 -3.45 9.12 15.02
N TYR A 218 -2.95 8.88 16.22
CA TYR A 218 -1.97 9.71 16.93
C TYR A 218 -0.55 9.14 16.88
N LEU A 219 -0.40 7.92 16.37
CA LEU A 219 0.85 7.19 16.40
C LEU A 219 1.47 7.04 15.02
N VAL A 220 2.80 7.04 15.02
CA VAL A 220 3.65 6.61 13.91
C VAL A 220 4.73 5.66 14.42
N SER A 221 5.33 4.92 13.49
CA SER A 221 6.43 4.00 13.78
C SER A 221 7.63 4.42 12.92
N ILE A 222 8.47 5.28 13.50
CA ILE A 222 9.72 5.75 12.89
C ILE A 222 10.87 4.90 13.44
N PRO A 223 11.79 4.39 12.60
CA PRO A 223 12.89 3.54 13.04
C PRO A 223 13.98 4.28 13.85
N SER A 224 13.83 5.59 14.05
CA SER A 224 14.67 6.41 14.90
C SER A 224 13.95 6.76 16.20
N PRO A 225 14.27 6.13 17.35
CA PRO A 225 13.62 6.41 18.63
C PRO A 225 13.77 7.86 19.10
N SER A 226 14.80 8.56 18.63
CA SER A 226 15.11 9.94 19.02
C SER A 226 14.53 11.00 18.08
N SER A 227 13.65 10.65 17.13
CA SER A 227 12.96 11.64 16.29
C SER A 227 12.18 12.64 17.14
N LEU A 228 12.15 13.89 16.71
CA LEU A 228 11.44 14.97 17.38
C LEU A 228 10.04 15.13 16.81
N LEU A 229 9.14 15.76 17.55
CA LEU A 229 7.84 16.21 17.07
C LEU A 229 8.03 17.57 16.38
N ASN A 230 7.60 17.72 15.15
CA ASN A 230 7.67 18.99 14.43
C ASN A 230 6.49 19.90 14.82
N VAL A 231 6.77 21.03 15.48
CA VAL A 231 5.74 21.97 15.94
C VAL A 231 4.97 22.60 14.78
N ASN A 232 5.60 22.66 13.58
CA ASN A 232 5.02 23.26 12.40
C ASN A 232 4.07 22.34 11.63
N THR A 233 4.05 21.05 11.94
CA THR A 233 3.18 20.08 11.26
C THR A 233 2.24 19.35 12.21
N MET A 234 2.48 19.41 13.53
CA MET A 234 1.60 18.81 14.55
C MET A 234 0.17 19.31 14.43
N ARG A 235 -0.79 18.39 14.61
CA ARG A 235 -2.21 18.72 14.72
C ARG A 235 -2.56 19.16 16.13
N ALA A 236 -3.61 19.95 16.30
CA ALA A 236 -4.07 20.43 17.61
C ALA A 236 -4.20 19.33 18.67
N PRO A 237 -4.76 18.13 18.40
CA PRO A 237 -4.81 17.06 19.40
C PRO A 237 -3.43 16.56 19.84
N ILE A 238 -2.39 16.63 19.02
CA ILE A 238 -1.02 16.28 19.42
C ILE A 238 -0.40 17.38 20.27
N ILE A 239 -0.62 18.66 19.92
CA ILE A 239 -0.17 19.81 20.71
C ILE A 239 -0.80 19.75 22.10
N GLN A 240 -2.09 19.47 22.21
CA GLN A 240 -2.80 19.33 23.48
C GLN A 240 -2.13 18.34 24.43
N MET A 241 -1.55 17.24 23.92
CA MET A 241 -0.92 16.19 24.73
C MET A 241 0.45 16.60 25.31
N LEU A 242 1.00 17.75 24.92
CA LEU A 242 2.24 18.28 25.49
C LEU A 242 2.11 18.63 26.99
N ASN A 243 0.89 18.98 27.41
CA ASN A 243 0.60 19.25 28.82
C ASN A 243 -0.89 19.02 29.14
N ASN A 244 -1.19 18.39 30.27
CA ASN A 244 -2.57 18.05 30.68
C ASN A 244 -3.46 19.26 30.99
N GLU A 245 -2.89 20.43 31.20
CA GLU A 245 -3.61 21.69 31.44
C GLU A 245 -3.95 22.40 30.12
N LEU A 246 -3.38 21.97 28.98
CA LEU A 246 -3.64 22.56 27.68
C LEU A 246 -4.96 22.04 27.11
N THR A 247 -5.88 22.96 26.83
CA THR A 247 -7.17 22.59 26.22
C THR A 247 -7.04 22.41 24.70
N LEU A 248 -8.02 21.73 24.10
CA LEU A 248 -8.05 21.56 22.65
C LEU A 248 -8.20 22.91 21.92
N GLU A 249 -9.03 23.81 22.46
CA GLU A 249 -9.26 25.15 21.90
C GLU A 249 -7.98 25.99 21.89
N ALA A 250 -7.18 25.90 22.96
CA ALA A 250 -5.88 26.56 23.04
C ALA A 250 -4.91 25.97 21.99
N ALA A 251 -4.89 24.66 21.84
CA ALA A 251 -4.08 24.00 20.82
C ALA A 251 -4.54 24.35 19.40
N GLU A 252 -5.85 24.48 19.14
CA GLU A 252 -6.40 24.98 17.87
C GLU A 252 -6.00 26.41 17.59
N SER A 253 -5.99 27.28 18.62
CA SER A 253 -5.51 28.67 18.49
C SER A 253 -4.06 28.74 18.07
N ILE A 254 -3.19 27.91 18.66
CA ILE A 254 -1.78 27.78 18.28
C ILE A 254 -1.65 27.33 16.81
N VAL A 255 -2.45 26.35 16.37
CA VAL A 255 -2.44 25.90 14.97
C VAL A 255 -2.85 27.00 14.01
N LEU A 256 -3.91 27.76 14.33
CA LEU A 256 -4.37 28.89 13.51
C LEU A 256 -3.31 29.98 13.41
N PHE A 257 -2.66 30.33 14.51
CA PHE A 257 -1.57 31.29 14.52
C PHE A 257 -0.40 30.80 13.64
N ARG A 258 0.09 29.60 13.88
CA ARG A 258 1.15 28.95 13.12
C ARG A 258 0.89 28.98 11.61
N ASP A 259 -0.32 28.58 11.20
CA ASP A 259 -0.68 28.46 9.79
C ASP A 259 -0.84 29.86 9.12
N SER A 260 -1.02 30.95 9.91
CA SER A 260 -1.04 32.32 9.40
C SER A 260 0.35 32.95 9.24
N GLU A 261 1.36 32.43 9.92
CA GLU A 261 2.74 32.98 9.99
C GLU A 261 3.78 32.09 9.27
N GLU A 262 3.35 31.18 8.40
CA GLU A 262 4.24 30.25 7.68
C GLU A 262 5.10 29.36 8.64
N GLY A 263 4.51 28.98 9.77
CA GLY A 263 5.18 28.18 10.80
C GLY A 263 5.99 29.03 11.80
N PHE A 264 6.58 28.36 12.77
CA PHE A 264 7.49 28.95 13.75
C PHE A 264 8.93 28.80 13.25
N ASP A 265 9.73 29.85 13.37
CA ASP A 265 11.16 29.81 13.00
C ASP A 265 12.03 29.11 14.07
N THR A 266 11.54 28.99 15.29
CA THR A 266 12.23 28.30 16.39
C THR A 266 11.25 27.63 17.32
N VAL A 267 11.71 26.59 18.03
CA VAL A 267 10.94 25.97 19.12
C VAL A 267 10.64 26.97 20.24
N GLU A 268 11.56 27.93 20.48
CA GLU A 268 11.39 29.00 21.46
C GLU A 268 10.20 29.88 21.13
N GLU A 269 10.00 30.24 19.89
CA GLU A 269 8.85 31.03 19.41
C GLU A 269 7.54 30.28 19.66
N PHE A 270 7.49 29.01 19.32
CA PHE A 270 6.33 28.15 19.67
C PHE A 270 6.04 28.18 21.18
N LEU A 271 7.07 28.02 22.00
CA LEU A 271 6.93 28.00 23.48
C LEU A 271 6.53 29.35 24.08
N GLN A 272 6.71 30.46 23.34
CA GLN A 272 6.31 31.81 23.77
C GLN A 272 4.86 32.18 23.39
N THR A 273 4.13 31.29 22.72
CA THR A 273 2.70 31.51 22.45
C THR A 273 1.93 31.72 23.76
N PRO A 274 0.95 32.63 23.80
CA PRO A 274 0.20 32.95 25.03
C PRO A 274 -0.46 31.72 25.65
N GLU A 275 -0.90 30.76 24.84
CA GLU A 275 -1.59 29.55 25.24
C GLU A 275 -0.68 28.58 26.04
N LEU A 276 0.63 28.67 25.82
CA LEU A 276 1.63 27.85 26.51
C LEU A 276 2.25 28.55 27.72
N ALA A 277 1.89 29.79 27.97
CA ALA A 277 2.47 30.60 29.04
C ALA A 277 2.24 29.97 30.43
N GLY A 278 3.32 29.71 31.14
CA GLY A 278 3.29 29.09 32.48
C GLY A 278 3.19 27.57 32.50
N LEU A 279 2.96 26.92 31.34
CA LEU A 279 2.91 25.48 31.24
C LEU A 279 4.32 24.88 31.14
N ARG A 280 4.49 23.67 31.67
CA ARG A 280 5.72 22.90 31.52
C ARG A 280 5.65 22.03 30.27
N ILE A 281 6.23 22.54 29.18
CA ILE A 281 6.26 21.81 27.91
C ILE A 281 7.62 21.07 27.78
N PRO A 282 7.62 19.80 27.32
CA PRO A 282 8.84 19.01 27.17
C PRO A 282 9.63 19.43 25.92
N ARG A 283 10.31 20.61 25.97
CA ARG A 283 11.05 21.22 24.87
C ARG A 283 11.96 20.21 24.11
N GLN A 284 12.58 19.28 24.84
CA GLN A 284 13.47 18.28 24.27
C GLN A 284 12.81 17.27 23.33
N LEU A 285 11.48 17.23 23.27
CA LEU A 285 10.74 16.42 22.31
C LEU A 285 10.41 17.17 21.02
N LEU A 286 10.67 18.48 20.95
CA LEU A 286 10.19 19.37 19.89
C LEU A 286 11.32 19.74 18.93
N GLY A 287 10.97 19.88 17.65
CA GLY A 287 11.76 20.41 16.55
C GLY A 287 10.90 21.24 15.62
N ILE A 288 11.50 21.83 14.61
CA ILE A 288 10.83 22.64 13.56
C ILE A 288 11.05 22.05 12.16
N ASP A 289 11.87 21.02 12.04
CA ASP A 289 12.24 20.31 10.83
C ASP A 289 11.83 18.83 10.89
N SER A 290 11.73 18.18 9.74
CA SER A 290 11.34 16.79 9.62
C SER A 290 12.25 16.02 8.68
N ASN A 291 12.60 14.81 9.11
CA ASN A 291 13.44 13.89 8.37
C ASN A 291 12.70 12.65 7.89
N PHE A 292 11.49 12.39 8.38
CA PHE A 292 10.75 11.19 8.09
C PHE A 292 9.38 11.52 7.49
N PHE A 293 9.15 11.03 6.28
CA PHE A 293 7.92 11.28 5.53
C PHE A 293 7.27 9.97 5.09
N GLU A 294 5.95 9.97 5.03
CA GLU A 294 5.16 8.93 4.37
C GLU A 294 4.64 9.46 3.05
N ILE A 295 4.89 8.72 1.98
CA ILE A 295 4.28 9.00 0.68
C ILE A 295 3.15 8.02 0.44
N ARG A 296 2.02 8.53 0.01
CA ARG A 296 0.89 7.75 -0.49
C ARG A 296 0.66 8.07 -1.94
N VAL A 297 0.69 7.06 -2.79
CA VAL A 297 0.45 7.20 -4.22
C VAL A 297 -0.70 6.32 -4.64
N ILE A 298 -1.66 6.90 -5.35
CA ILE A 298 -2.63 6.17 -6.16
C ILE A 298 -2.32 6.46 -7.62
N ALA A 299 -1.98 5.44 -8.36
CA ALA A 299 -1.74 5.53 -9.79
C ALA A 299 -2.87 4.87 -10.57
N ARG A 300 -3.23 5.43 -11.72
CA ARG A 300 -4.15 4.84 -12.67
C ARG A 300 -3.45 4.64 -14.01
N TYR A 301 -3.59 3.46 -14.58
CA TYR A 301 -3.24 3.16 -15.95
C TYR A 301 -4.43 2.49 -16.63
N ARG A 302 -5.04 3.17 -17.60
CA ARG A 302 -6.33 2.77 -18.19
C ARG A 302 -7.36 2.53 -17.09
N GLU A 303 -7.84 1.28 -16.95
CA GLU A 303 -8.85 0.85 -15.97
C GLU A 303 -8.24 0.25 -14.68
N GLN A 304 -6.90 0.14 -14.61
CA GLN A 304 -6.23 -0.50 -13.49
C GLN A 304 -5.61 0.52 -12.56
N PHE A 305 -5.67 0.20 -11.26
CA PHE A 305 -5.07 1.04 -10.21
C PHE A 305 -3.84 0.36 -9.62
N GLY A 306 -2.84 1.17 -9.29
CA GLY A 306 -1.67 0.83 -8.50
C GLY A 306 -1.65 1.68 -7.24
N TYR A 307 -1.30 1.07 -6.12
CA TYR A 307 -1.19 1.73 -4.83
C TYR A 307 0.23 1.56 -4.32
N LEU A 308 0.77 2.61 -3.70
CA LEU A 308 2.07 2.57 -3.06
C LEU A 308 2.05 3.46 -1.83
N ARG A 309 2.52 2.91 -0.72
CA ARG A 309 2.87 3.63 0.49
C ARG A 309 4.36 3.46 0.71
N SER A 310 5.09 4.55 0.83
CA SER A 310 6.54 4.51 1.09
C SER A 310 6.87 5.34 2.33
N ILE A 311 7.79 4.84 3.13
CA ILE A 311 8.40 5.59 4.22
C ILE A 311 9.77 6.03 3.76
N LEU A 312 10.01 7.33 3.84
CA LEU A 312 11.24 7.98 3.42
C LEU A 312 11.98 8.57 4.62
N TYR A 313 13.28 8.62 4.49
CA TYR A 313 14.17 9.39 5.35
C TYR A 313 14.91 10.43 4.49
N ARG A 314 14.85 11.69 4.90
CA ARG A 314 15.63 12.78 4.33
C ARG A 314 16.83 13.05 5.23
N ASP A 315 18.03 12.91 4.70
CA ASP A 315 19.24 13.20 5.44
C ASP A 315 19.34 14.71 5.71
N PRO A 316 19.46 15.13 6.98
CA PRO A 316 19.53 16.56 7.32
C PRO A 316 20.84 17.22 6.89
N THR A 317 21.82 16.46 6.39
CA THR A 317 23.14 16.98 6.01
C THR A 317 23.19 17.46 4.57
N ASP A 318 22.53 16.74 3.66
CA ASP A 318 22.60 16.98 2.21
C ASP A 318 21.25 16.85 1.50
N GLY A 319 20.18 16.54 2.25
CA GLY A 319 18.83 16.37 1.69
C GLY A 319 18.65 15.09 0.88
N GLU A 320 19.58 14.14 0.92
CA GLU A 320 19.42 12.86 0.22
C GLU A 320 18.21 12.10 0.77
N ILE A 321 17.35 11.60 -0.15
CA ILE A 321 16.13 10.88 0.21
C ILE A 321 16.36 9.38 0.10
N LEU A 322 16.31 8.69 1.23
CA LEU A 322 16.42 7.23 1.33
C LEU A 322 15.03 6.61 1.51
N ILE A 323 14.77 5.52 0.79
CA ILE A 323 13.54 4.75 0.93
C ILE A 323 13.76 3.68 1.99
N LEU A 324 13.05 3.80 3.11
CA LEU A 324 13.15 2.84 4.21
C LEU A 324 12.22 1.65 4.02
N ARG A 325 11.01 1.88 3.48
CA ARG A 325 9.99 0.84 3.29
C ARG A 325 9.06 1.18 2.14
N ARG A 326 8.61 0.17 1.42
CA ARG A 326 7.53 0.22 0.42
C ARG A 326 6.44 -0.80 0.73
N ASP A 327 5.21 -0.39 0.57
CA ASP A 327 4.03 -1.24 0.67
C ASP A 327 3.10 -0.98 -0.53
N PHE A 328 2.78 -2.02 -1.28
CA PHE A 328 1.92 -1.97 -2.46
C PHE A 328 0.49 -2.45 -2.15
N SER A 329 0.16 -2.68 -0.90
CA SER A 329 -1.20 -3.01 -0.51
C SER A 329 -2.09 -1.77 -0.50
N LYS A 330 -3.40 -1.98 -0.76
CA LYS A 330 -4.39 -0.90 -0.65
C LYS A 330 -4.73 -0.64 0.82
N ILE A 331 -3.86 0.07 1.55
CA ILE A 331 -4.04 0.35 2.99
C ILE A 331 -4.76 1.67 3.24
N PHE A 332 -4.75 2.61 2.27
CA PHE A 332 -5.30 3.95 2.45
C PHE A 332 -6.47 4.22 1.52
N ASN A 333 -7.52 4.85 2.05
CA ASN A 333 -8.76 5.17 1.31
C ASN A 333 -8.94 6.68 1.10
N THR A 334 -7.94 7.51 1.43
CA THR A 334 -8.14 8.94 1.70
C THR A 334 -7.64 9.89 0.63
N LEU A 335 -6.97 9.42 -0.41
CA LEU A 335 -6.71 10.30 -1.56
C LEU A 335 -8.00 10.55 -2.31
N PRO A 336 -8.29 11.81 -2.72
CA PRO A 336 -9.46 12.10 -3.52
C PRO A 336 -9.46 11.23 -4.77
N GLN A 337 -10.56 10.53 -5.01
CA GLN A 337 -10.71 9.63 -6.15
C GLN A 337 -10.97 10.38 -7.47
N SER A 338 -10.90 11.68 -7.49
CA SER A 338 -11.03 12.49 -8.69
C SER A 338 -9.70 12.55 -9.44
N PHE A 339 -9.40 11.48 -10.17
CA PHE A 339 -8.58 11.67 -11.35
C PHE A 339 -9.38 12.55 -12.31
N PRO A 340 -8.83 13.65 -12.84
CA PRO A 340 -9.55 14.56 -13.74
C PRO A 340 -9.98 13.92 -15.07
N TYR A 341 -9.59 12.69 -15.33
CA TYR A 341 -9.90 11.94 -16.54
C TYR A 341 -10.78 10.74 -16.24
N GLY A 342 -12.05 10.78 -16.60
CA GLY A 342 -12.87 9.59 -16.54
C GLY A 342 -14.39 9.75 -16.52
N ALA A 343 -14.93 10.87 -17.01
CA ALA A 343 -16.38 11.02 -17.15
C ALA A 343 -16.90 10.95 -18.59
N ASP A 344 -16.05 10.92 -19.62
CA ASP A 344 -16.54 10.90 -21.02
C ASP A 344 -15.68 9.98 -21.89
N ALA A 345 -15.85 8.68 -21.71
CA ALA A 345 -15.52 7.68 -22.73
C ALA A 345 -16.66 6.67 -22.77
N GLY A 346 -17.85 7.16 -23.13
CA GLY A 346 -19.04 6.36 -23.27
C GLY A 346 -20.11 7.09 -24.09
N GLU A 347 -19.88 7.27 -25.38
CA GLU A 347 -20.90 7.23 -26.44
C GLU A 347 -20.32 6.49 -27.66
#